data_921c4bb94d71ca03a0d999c1443fc1d7
#
_entry.id   921c4bb94d71ca03a0d999c1443fc1d7
#
_cell.length_a   1.000
_cell.length_b   1.000
_cell.length_c   1.000
_cell.angle_alpha   90.00
_cell.angle_beta   90.00
_cell.angle_gamma   90.00
#
_symmetry.space_group_name_H-M   'P 1'
#
loop_
_entity.id
_entity.type
_entity.pdbx_description
1 polymer ?
#
loop_
_entity_poly.entity_id
_entity_poly.type
_entity_poly.pdbx_seq_one_letter_code
_entity_poly.pdbx_strand_id
1 'polypeptide(L)'
;LEAAHEHATDRVQIMLLFSRDPIYLDMYEEVFGPVVFPVVLPDSGTPEGDAQQQGNWNSLDSATQKNISEFFANLGKAIAAYERKIMPGRARFDDYAEQISAGADRGDVLSNSEMAGLQVFIGKGQCVTCHNGPLFTNHEFHNTGVLAVSGTMPSMGRYDGIRSSREDPFNCLGEFSDASTAD
;
A
#
# COMPACT_ATOMS: atom_id res chain seq x y z
N LEU A 1 3.38 -3.52 7.50
CA LEU A 1 2.94 -4.41 8.59
C LEU A 1 3.92 -4.43 9.77
N GLU A 2 5.22 -4.42 9.53
CA GLU A 2 6.26 -4.52 10.59
C GLU A 2 6.56 -3.19 11.30
N ALA A 3 6.10 -2.06 10.77
CA ALA A 3 6.31 -0.77 11.41
C ALA A 3 5.52 -0.63 12.71
N ALA A 4 6.18 -0.23 13.79
CA ALA A 4 5.60 -0.14 15.13
C ALA A 4 4.41 0.84 15.24
N HIS A 5 4.37 1.86 14.37
CA HIS A 5 3.29 2.84 14.30
C HIS A 5 2.12 2.41 13.38
N GLU A 6 2.22 1.25 12.74
CA GLU A 6 1.15 0.65 11.93
C GLU A 6 0.52 -0.52 12.69
N HIS A 7 0.98 -1.75 12.43
CA HIS A 7 0.42 -2.96 13.04
C HIS A 7 1.27 -3.53 14.18
N ALA A 8 2.49 -3.04 14.37
CA ALA A 8 3.41 -3.44 15.43
C ALA A 8 3.56 -4.98 15.54
N THR A 9 3.54 -5.66 14.40
CA THR A 9 3.75 -7.10 14.29
C THR A 9 5.05 -7.38 13.52
N ASP A 10 5.45 -8.62 13.44
CA ASP A 10 6.59 -9.04 12.64
C ASP A 10 6.28 -10.31 11.84
N ARG A 11 7.16 -10.63 10.88
CA ARG A 11 6.92 -11.73 9.94
C ARG A 11 6.86 -13.09 10.60
N VAL A 12 7.56 -13.32 11.71
CA VAL A 12 7.47 -14.54 12.50
C VAL A 12 6.12 -14.62 13.20
N GLN A 13 5.68 -13.54 13.83
CA GLN A 13 4.36 -13.48 14.50
C GLN A 13 3.21 -13.74 13.52
N ILE A 14 3.31 -13.19 12.32
CA ILE A 14 2.30 -13.43 11.27
C ILE A 14 2.28 -14.91 10.88
N MET A 15 3.43 -15.53 10.65
CA MET A 15 3.48 -16.97 10.36
C MET A 15 2.91 -17.82 11.51
N LEU A 16 3.22 -17.47 12.76
CA LEU A 16 2.65 -18.12 13.95
C LEU A 16 1.13 -17.94 14.05
N LEU A 17 0.60 -16.78 13.67
CA LEU A 17 -0.84 -16.54 13.64
C LEU A 17 -1.53 -17.53 12.68
N PHE A 18 -1.03 -17.65 11.47
CA PHE A 18 -1.58 -18.56 10.47
C PHE A 18 -1.44 -20.04 10.88
N SER A 19 -0.36 -20.41 11.56
CA SER A 19 -0.21 -21.79 12.06
C SER A 19 -1.25 -22.19 13.11
N ARG A 20 -1.92 -21.21 13.75
CA ARG A 20 -2.94 -21.41 14.79
C ARG A 20 -4.36 -21.26 14.29
N ASP A 21 -4.56 -20.71 13.10
CA ASP A 21 -5.87 -20.45 12.52
C ASP A 21 -6.03 -21.23 11.19
N PRO A 22 -6.73 -22.36 11.21
CA PRO A 22 -6.89 -23.20 10.02
C PRO A 22 -7.64 -22.50 8.89
N ILE A 23 -8.52 -21.54 9.18
CA ILE A 23 -9.28 -20.84 8.14
C ILE A 23 -8.34 -19.98 7.31
N TYR A 24 -7.49 -19.18 7.96
CA TYR A 24 -6.51 -18.35 7.24
C TYR A 24 -5.47 -19.21 6.54
N LEU A 25 -5.06 -20.32 7.14
CA LEU A 25 -4.11 -21.23 6.52
C LEU A 25 -4.69 -21.86 5.25
N ASP A 26 -5.91 -22.40 5.30
CA ASP A 26 -6.59 -22.98 4.14
C ASP A 26 -6.73 -21.97 3.01
N MET A 27 -7.13 -20.73 3.31
CA MET A 27 -7.24 -19.65 2.33
C MET A 27 -5.89 -19.29 1.70
N TYR A 28 -4.82 -19.31 2.47
CA TYR A 28 -3.47 -19.04 1.97
C TYR A 28 -3.00 -20.18 1.06
N GLU A 29 -3.16 -21.44 1.50
CA GLU A 29 -2.71 -22.62 0.77
C GLU A 29 -3.47 -22.84 -0.54
N GLU A 30 -4.72 -22.41 -0.60
CA GLU A 30 -5.51 -22.43 -1.86
C GLU A 30 -4.86 -21.58 -2.96
N VAL A 31 -4.21 -20.48 -2.59
CA VAL A 31 -3.61 -19.51 -3.54
C VAL A 31 -2.13 -19.79 -3.78
N PHE A 32 -1.36 -20.02 -2.72
CA PHE A 32 0.10 -20.06 -2.77
C PHE A 32 0.67 -21.48 -2.62
N GLY A 33 -0.15 -22.46 -2.36
CA GLY A 33 0.26 -23.84 -2.09
C GLY A 33 0.62 -24.08 -0.62
N PRO A 34 0.98 -25.33 -0.28
CA PRO A 34 1.15 -25.77 1.10
C PRO A 34 2.30 -25.03 1.81
N VAL A 35 2.03 -24.65 3.08
CA VAL A 35 3.01 -23.97 3.93
C VAL A 35 3.82 -24.99 4.72
N VAL A 36 5.14 -24.87 4.67
CA VAL A 36 6.04 -25.64 5.53
C VAL A 36 6.39 -24.79 6.76
N PHE A 37 5.74 -25.09 7.88
CA PHE A 37 6.07 -24.43 9.15
C PHE A 37 7.36 -24.98 9.73
N PRO A 38 8.32 -24.12 10.14
CA PRO A 38 9.48 -24.56 10.89
C PRO A 38 9.07 -25.22 12.22
N VAL A 39 9.79 -26.24 12.64
CA VAL A 39 9.48 -27.01 13.86
C VAL A 39 9.60 -26.15 15.13
N VAL A 40 10.53 -25.19 15.11
CA VAL A 40 10.77 -24.27 16.22
C VAL A 40 10.87 -22.86 15.66
N LEU A 41 10.02 -21.97 16.14
CA LEU A 41 10.06 -20.54 15.86
C LEU A 41 10.09 -19.77 17.18
N PRO A 42 10.82 -18.64 17.26
CA PRO A 42 10.67 -17.71 18.37
C PRO A 42 9.30 -17.05 18.34
N ASP A 43 8.85 -16.47 19.44
CA ASP A 43 7.55 -15.77 19.52
C ASP A 43 7.52 -14.49 18.66
N SER A 44 8.66 -13.98 18.23
CA SER A 44 8.82 -12.73 17.47
C SER A 44 10.18 -12.74 16.78
N GLY A 45 10.27 -12.18 15.58
CA GLY A 45 11.53 -12.06 14.86
C GLY A 45 11.38 -11.37 13.51
N THR A 46 12.24 -10.38 13.26
CA THR A 46 12.36 -9.65 11.99
C THR A 46 13.75 -9.05 11.86
N PRO A 47 14.29 -8.86 10.64
CA PRO A 47 15.57 -8.18 10.46
C PRO A 47 15.54 -6.69 10.81
N GLU A 48 14.35 -6.05 10.86
CA GLU A 48 14.20 -4.60 11.03
C GLU A 48 13.63 -4.18 12.38
N GLY A 49 13.41 -5.13 13.29
CA GLY A 49 12.86 -4.87 14.62
C GLY A 49 13.88 -4.34 15.62
N ASP A 50 13.52 -4.42 16.90
CA ASP A 50 14.43 -4.13 17.99
C ASP A 50 15.55 -5.18 18.11
N ALA A 51 16.49 -4.96 19.03
CA ALA A 51 17.65 -5.84 19.20
C ALA A 51 17.26 -7.30 19.55
N GLN A 52 16.14 -7.51 20.26
CA GLN A 52 15.66 -8.86 20.59
C GLN A 52 15.05 -9.52 19.35
N GLN A 53 14.21 -8.82 18.60
CA GLN A 53 13.60 -9.32 17.38
C GLN A 53 14.66 -9.66 16.31
N GLN A 54 15.66 -8.78 16.14
CA GLN A 54 16.81 -9.04 15.27
C GLN A 54 17.65 -10.23 15.75
N GLY A 55 17.87 -10.37 17.06
CA GLY A 55 18.56 -11.51 17.64
C GLY A 55 17.84 -12.83 17.39
N ASN A 56 16.53 -12.85 17.59
CA ASN A 56 15.68 -14.00 17.30
C ASN A 56 15.72 -14.35 15.81
N TRP A 57 15.58 -13.35 14.92
CA TRP A 57 15.68 -13.54 13.49
C TRP A 57 17.03 -14.13 13.06
N ASN A 58 18.13 -13.59 13.56
CA ASN A 58 19.49 -14.02 13.23
C ASN A 58 19.83 -15.40 13.80
N SER A 59 19.06 -15.91 14.77
CA SER A 59 19.20 -17.28 15.26
C SER A 59 18.61 -18.35 14.35
N LEU A 60 17.78 -17.96 13.39
CA LEU A 60 17.19 -18.84 12.39
C LEU A 60 18.19 -19.11 11.26
N ASP A 61 18.16 -20.32 10.72
CA ASP A 61 18.93 -20.63 9.51
C ASP A 61 18.36 -19.89 8.28
N SER A 62 19.19 -19.75 7.25
CA SER A 62 18.84 -18.98 6.05
C SER A 62 17.64 -19.54 5.28
N ALA A 63 17.43 -20.85 5.30
CA ALA A 63 16.29 -21.48 4.63
C ALA A 63 14.98 -21.14 5.36
N THR A 64 15.01 -21.16 6.68
CA THR A 64 13.90 -20.76 7.53
C THR A 64 13.59 -19.26 7.36
N GLN A 65 14.60 -18.40 7.37
CA GLN A 65 14.43 -16.96 7.13
C GLN A 65 13.80 -16.69 5.76
N LYS A 66 14.24 -17.40 4.73
CA LYS A 66 13.69 -17.28 3.38
C LYS A 66 12.23 -17.73 3.32
N ASN A 67 11.90 -18.88 3.90
CA ASN A 67 10.53 -19.39 3.96
C ASN A 67 9.58 -18.39 4.64
N ILE A 68 9.97 -17.85 5.79
CA ILE A 68 9.17 -16.84 6.51
C ILE A 68 9.00 -15.56 5.67
N SER A 69 10.07 -15.11 5.00
CA SER A 69 10.03 -13.91 4.15
C SER A 69 9.16 -14.12 2.92
N GLU A 70 9.19 -15.29 2.30
CA GLU A 70 8.32 -15.65 1.18
C GLU A 70 6.84 -15.69 1.61
N PHE A 71 6.56 -16.33 2.75
CA PHE A 71 5.22 -16.34 3.33
C PHE A 71 4.69 -14.92 3.57
N PHE A 72 5.51 -14.06 4.16
CA PHE A 72 5.18 -12.66 4.42
C PHE A 72 4.96 -11.85 3.12
N ALA A 73 5.80 -12.05 2.11
CA ALA A 73 5.63 -11.43 0.80
C ALA A 73 4.33 -11.85 0.13
N ASN A 74 3.98 -13.13 0.19
CA ASN A 74 2.74 -13.65 -0.38
C ASN A 74 1.50 -13.08 0.33
N LEU A 75 1.54 -12.90 1.64
CA LEU A 75 0.49 -12.18 2.37
C LEU A 75 0.35 -10.73 1.87
N GLY A 76 1.45 -10.03 1.66
CA GLY A 76 1.45 -8.70 1.05
C GLY A 76 0.81 -8.68 -0.34
N LYS A 77 1.11 -9.68 -1.18
CA LYS A 77 0.48 -9.85 -2.50
C LYS A 77 -1.03 -10.09 -2.40
N ALA A 78 -1.48 -10.90 -1.45
CA ALA A 78 -2.90 -11.14 -1.21
C ALA A 78 -3.63 -9.86 -0.79
N ILE A 79 -3.04 -9.06 0.12
CA ILE A 79 -3.58 -7.76 0.55
C ILE A 79 -3.66 -6.81 -0.65
N ALA A 80 -2.60 -6.69 -1.42
CA ALA A 80 -2.57 -5.84 -2.61
C ALA A 80 -3.60 -6.27 -3.67
N ALA A 81 -3.84 -7.58 -3.84
CA ALA A 81 -4.88 -8.10 -4.73
C ALA A 81 -6.29 -7.74 -4.23
N TYR A 82 -6.51 -7.77 -2.92
CA TYR A 82 -7.76 -7.32 -2.30
C TYR A 82 -7.96 -5.81 -2.48
N GLU A 83 -6.95 -5.00 -2.20
CA GLU A 83 -7.00 -3.54 -2.34
C GLU A 83 -7.35 -3.11 -3.75
N ARG A 84 -6.86 -3.80 -4.78
CA ARG A 84 -7.22 -3.52 -6.20
C ARG A 84 -8.70 -3.73 -6.49
N LYS A 85 -9.43 -4.46 -5.65
CA LYS A 85 -10.89 -4.64 -5.77
C LYS A 85 -11.70 -3.58 -5.02
N ILE A 86 -11.05 -2.78 -4.19
CA ILE A 86 -11.69 -1.67 -3.47
C ILE A 86 -11.85 -0.51 -4.46
N MET A 87 -13.00 -0.51 -5.13
CA MET A 87 -13.36 0.58 -6.04
C MET A 87 -14.38 1.50 -5.36
N PRO A 88 -14.22 2.81 -5.48
CA PRO A 88 -15.21 3.74 -5.00
C PRO A 88 -16.56 3.49 -5.72
N GLY A 89 -17.64 3.55 -4.97
CA GLY A 89 -18.98 3.52 -5.55
C GLY A 89 -19.29 4.83 -6.29
N ARG A 90 -20.43 4.83 -7.01
CA ARG A 90 -20.92 6.01 -7.73
C ARG A 90 -21.20 7.16 -6.73
N ALA A 91 -20.65 8.34 -7.03
CA ALA A 91 -20.83 9.57 -6.26
C ALA A 91 -21.84 10.52 -6.96
N ARG A 92 -22.37 11.48 -6.22
CA ARG A 92 -23.24 12.53 -6.80
C ARG A 92 -22.58 13.31 -7.93
N PHE A 93 -21.26 13.44 -7.90
CA PHE A 93 -20.52 14.08 -8.98
C PHE A 93 -20.59 13.28 -10.29
N ASP A 94 -20.62 11.94 -10.22
CA ASP A 94 -20.77 11.10 -11.42
C ASP A 94 -22.15 11.30 -12.05
N ASP A 95 -23.21 11.46 -11.25
CA ASP A 95 -24.55 11.77 -11.72
C ASP A 95 -24.61 13.15 -12.40
N TYR A 96 -23.92 14.14 -11.82
CA TYR A 96 -23.78 15.47 -12.44
C TYR A 96 -23.02 15.37 -13.78
N ALA A 97 -21.88 14.69 -13.81
CA ALA A 97 -21.07 14.55 -15.01
C ALA A 97 -21.84 13.85 -16.14
N GLU A 98 -22.67 12.85 -15.81
CA GLU A 98 -23.53 12.17 -16.76
C GLU A 98 -24.61 13.11 -17.33
N GLN A 99 -25.26 13.92 -16.49
CA GLN A 99 -26.26 14.91 -16.96
C GLN A 99 -25.64 15.92 -17.93
N ILE A 100 -24.45 16.44 -17.59
CA ILE A 100 -23.74 17.39 -18.49
C ILE A 100 -23.33 16.70 -19.80
N SER A 101 -22.85 15.47 -19.73
CA SER A 101 -22.47 14.68 -20.92
C SER A 101 -23.69 14.37 -21.81
N ALA A 102 -24.86 14.27 -21.23
CA ALA A 102 -26.14 14.10 -21.95
C ALA A 102 -26.69 15.41 -22.53
N GLY A 103 -26.02 16.54 -22.35
CA GLY A 103 -26.37 17.83 -22.93
C GLY A 103 -27.18 18.76 -22.02
N ALA A 104 -27.23 18.50 -20.73
CA ALA A 104 -27.83 19.44 -19.78
C ALA A 104 -26.92 20.68 -19.61
N ASP A 105 -27.51 21.87 -19.63
CA ASP A 105 -26.75 23.12 -19.48
C ASP A 105 -26.10 23.24 -18.11
N ARG A 106 -26.74 22.70 -17.06
CA ARG A 106 -26.27 22.85 -15.69
C ARG A 106 -26.36 21.56 -14.86
N GLY A 107 -27.38 20.73 -15.11
CA GLY A 107 -27.76 19.65 -14.21
C GLY A 107 -28.43 20.17 -12.91
N ASP A 108 -29.07 19.27 -12.18
CA ASP A 108 -29.81 19.57 -10.94
C ASP A 108 -29.26 18.82 -9.70
N VAL A 109 -28.20 18.06 -9.89
CA VAL A 109 -27.57 17.23 -8.86
C VAL A 109 -26.78 18.05 -7.83
N LEU A 110 -26.06 19.06 -8.30
CA LEU A 110 -25.20 19.90 -7.47
C LEU A 110 -25.91 21.20 -7.08
N SER A 111 -25.80 21.55 -5.81
CA SER A 111 -26.27 22.84 -5.27
C SER A 111 -25.46 24.01 -5.86
N ASN A 112 -25.98 25.24 -5.67
CA ASN A 112 -25.27 26.45 -6.07
C ASN A 112 -23.88 26.59 -5.43
N SER A 113 -23.73 26.19 -4.18
CA SER A 113 -22.45 26.23 -3.46
C SER A 113 -21.46 25.21 -4.02
N GLU A 114 -21.91 23.99 -4.34
CA GLU A 114 -21.08 22.96 -4.94
C GLU A 114 -20.66 23.37 -6.36
N MET A 115 -21.55 23.97 -7.15
CA MET A 115 -21.21 24.52 -8.44
C MET A 115 -20.17 25.63 -8.36
N ALA A 116 -20.28 26.53 -7.38
CA ALA A 116 -19.27 27.55 -7.15
C ALA A 116 -17.93 26.94 -6.75
N GLY A 117 -17.94 25.88 -5.94
CA GLY A 117 -16.74 25.10 -5.60
C GLY A 117 -16.10 24.44 -6.82
N LEU A 118 -16.92 23.82 -7.69
CA LEU A 118 -16.44 23.21 -8.93
C LEU A 118 -15.79 24.24 -9.86
N GLN A 119 -16.37 25.45 -9.98
CA GLN A 119 -15.79 26.53 -10.76
C GLN A 119 -14.41 26.98 -10.20
N VAL A 120 -14.25 26.99 -8.89
CA VAL A 120 -12.93 27.23 -8.27
C VAL A 120 -11.95 26.10 -8.58
N PHE A 121 -12.41 24.85 -8.44
CA PHE A 121 -11.60 23.65 -8.66
C PHE A 121 -11.03 23.57 -10.09
N ILE A 122 -11.87 23.78 -11.10
CA ILE A 122 -11.45 23.75 -12.51
C ILE A 122 -10.85 25.06 -13.03
N GLY A 123 -11.14 26.18 -12.35
CA GLY A 123 -10.72 27.53 -12.73
C GLY A 123 -9.55 28.05 -11.91
N LYS A 124 -9.82 29.15 -11.17
CA LYS A 124 -8.77 29.89 -10.46
C LYS A 124 -8.00 29.10 -9.39
N GLY A 125 -8.58 28.04 -8.85
CA GLY A 125 -7.93 27.17 -7.89
C GLY A 125 -6.90 26.24 -8.51
N GLN A 126 -7.02 25.97 -9.83
CA GLN A 126 -6.12 25.10 -10.60
C GLN A 126 -5.97 23.67 -10.03
N CYS A 127 -6.89 23.24 -9.17
CA CYS A 127 -6.82 21.93 -8.52
C CYS A 127 -6.85 20.78 -9.54
N VAL A 128 -7.61 20.95 -10.63
CA VAL A 128 -7.73 19.98 -11.72
C VAL A 128 -6.40 19.70 -12.43
N THR A 129 -5.40 20.54 -12.28
CA THR A 129 -4.06 20.31 -12.87
C THR A 129 -3.43 19.01 -12.37
N CYS A 130 -3.64 18.68 -11.09
CA CYS A 130 -3.17 17.44 -10.47
C CYS A 130 -4.33 16.47 -10.19
N HIS A 131 -5.50 17.01 -9.82
CA HIS A 131 -6.69 16.23 -9.46
C HIS A 131 -7.62 16.07 -10.67
N ASN A 132 -7.20 15.32 -11.68
CA ASN A 132 -7.97 15.05 -12.90
C ASN A 132 -8.25 13.54 -13.07
N GLY A 133 -8.99 13.20 -14.12
CA GLY A 133 -9.39 11.83 -14.38
C GLY A 133 -10.56 11.35 -13.53
N PRO A 134 -11.05 10.12 -13.76
CA PRO A 134 -12.26 9.60 -13.11
C PRO A 134 -12.16 9.47 -11.59
N LEU A 135 -10.96 9.32 -11.06
CA LEU A 135 -10.70 9.19 -9.62
C LEU A 135 -10.10 10.48 -9.01
N PHE A 136 -10.14 11.61 -9.73
CA PHE A 136 -9.55 12.89 -9.31
C PHE A 136 -8.05 12.77 -8.95
N THR A 137 -7.33 11.93 -9.68
CA THR A 137 -5.88 11.78 -9.59
C THR A 137 -5.29 11.45 -10.96
N ASN A 138 -4.15 12.03 -11.27
CA ASN A 138 -3.36 11.65 -12.44
C ASN A 138 -2.30 10.57 -12.11
N HIS A 139 -2.31 10.04 -10.90
CA HIS A 139 -1.35 9.05 -10.38
C HIS A 139 0.11 9.48 -10.44
N GLU A 140 0.38 10.79 -10.51
CA GLU A 140 1.72 11.35 -10.53
C GLU A 140 2.10 11.98 -9.19
N PHE A 141 3.39 12.16 -8.97
CA PHE A 141 3.91 12.83 -7.80
C PHE A 141 4.20 14.29 -8.12
N HIS A 142 3.67 15.18 -7.30
CA HIS A 142 3.82 16.62 -7.46
C HIS A 142 4.50 17.26 -6.26
N ASN A 143 5.36 18.25 -6.51
CA ASN A 143 5.86 19.10 -5.44
C ASN A 143 4.78 20.15 -5.13
N THR A 144 4.14 19.99 -3.97
CA THR A 144 3.07 20.88 -3.51
C THR A 144 3.59 22.11 -2.75
N GLY A 145 4.91 22.28 -2.66
CA GLY A 145 5.54 23.43 -1.98
C GLY A 145 5.38 23.42 -0.46
N VAL A 146 5.07 22.29 0.15
CA VAL A 146 5.02 22.15 1.62
C VAL A 146 6.42 22.35 2.18
N LEU A 147 6.58 23.39 2.99
CA LEU A 147 7.87 23.72 3.62
C LEU A 147 8.09 22.87 4.86
N ALA A 148 9.36 22.57 5.14
CA ALA A 148 9.74 21.96 6.40
C ALA A 148 9.36 22.85 7.59
N VAL A 149 9.03 22.23 8.71
CA VAL A 149 8.85 22.97 9.98
C VAL A 149 10.16 23.66 10.34
N SER A 150 10.07 24.92 10.78
CA SER A 150 11.25 25.72 11.14
C SER A 150 12.15 24.96 12.12
N GLY A 151 13.44 24.91 11.82
CA GLY A 151 14.44 24.20 12.64
C GLY A 151 14.61 22.71 12.32
N THR A 152 13.88 22.17 11.35
CA THR A 152 14.08 20.80 10.86
C THR A 152 14.75 20.80 9.49
N MET A 153 15.54 19.74 9.22
CA MET A 153 16.03 19.53 7.86
C MET A 153 14.88 19.18 6.93
N PRO A 154 14.83 19.72 5.72
CA PRO A 154 13.85 19.29 4.72
C PRO A 154 13.99 17.80 4.45
N SER A 155 12.85 17.11 4.33
CA SER A 155 12.83 15.73 3.87
C SER A 155 13.39 15.64 2.44
N MET A 156 14.23 14.66 2.17
CA MET A 156 14.67 14.33 0.82
C MET A 156 13.56 13.74 -0.05
N GLY A 157 12.41 13.45 0.57
CA GLY A 157 11.20 13.01 -0.10
C GLY A 157 11.44 11.78 -0.98
N ARG A 158 11.15 11.90 -2.26
CA ARG A 158 11.27 10.78 -3.22
C ARG A 158 12.68 10.25 -3.41
N TYR A 159 13.73 11.05 -3.20
CA TYR A 159 15.12 10.56 -3.30
C TYR A 159 15.40 9.50 -2.23
N ASP A 160 14.97 9.75 -0.99
CA ASP A 160 15.09 8.76 0.09
C ASP A 160 14.13 7.58 -0.16
N GLY A 161 12.90 7.85 -0.61
CA GLY A 161 11.93 6.82 -0.96
C GLY A 161 12.45 5.87 -2.05
N ILE A 162 13.08 6.38 -3.11
CA ILE A 162 13.68 5.55 -4.16
C ILE A 162 14.81 4.70 -3.60
N ARG A 163 15.66 5.27 -2.74
CA ARG A 163 16.75 4.52 -2.10
C ARG A 163 16.19 3.39 -1.25
N SER A 164 15.28 3.69 -0.36
CA SER A 164 14.64 2.70 0.50
C SER A 164 13.94 1.60 -0.30
N SER A 165 13.20 1.96 -1.37
CA SER A 165 12.55 0.99 -2.23
C SER A 165 13.54 0.08 -2.96
N ARG A 166 14.72 0.57 -3.33
CA ARG A 166 15.75 -0.27 -3.97
C ARG A 166 16.42 -1.23 -3.01
N GLU A 167 16.51 -0.86 -1.75
CA GLU A 167 17.13 -1.65 -0.68
C GLU A 167 16.13 -2.65 -0.06
N ASP A 168 14.83 -2.43 -0.27
CA ASP A 168 13.78 -3.30 0.26
C ASP A 168 13.79 -4.67 -0.46
N PRO A 169 13.92 -5.80 0.27
CA PRO A 169 13.91 -7.13 -0.33
C PRO A 169 12.57 -7.50 -0.99
N PHE A 170 11.50 -6.77 -0.67
CA PHE A 170 10.15 -6.99 -1.23
C PHE A 170 9.82 -6.07 -2.41
N ASN A 171 10.79 -5.36 -2.97
CA ASN A 171 10.57 -4.54 -4.15
C ASN A 171 10.30 -5.39 -5.41
N CYS A 172 9.85 -4.75 -6.50
CA CYS A 172 9.48 -5.43 -7.74
C CYS A 172 10.67 -6.12 -8.47
N LEU A 173 11.91 -5.83 -8.08
CA LEU A 173 13.12 -6.46 -8.59
C LEU A 173 13.69 -7.50 -7.61
N GLY A 174 13.11 -7.65 -6.43
CA GLY A 174 13.53 -8.56 -5.38
C GLY A 174 13.19 -10.02 -5.68
N GLU A 175 13.77 -10.93 -4.92
CA GLU A 175 13.61 -12.39 -5.10
C GLU A 175 12.18 -12.91 -4.88
N PHE A 176 11.32 -12.14 -4.20
CA PHE A 176 9.93 -12.48 -3.92
C PHE A 176 8.94 -11.85 -4.91
N SER A 177 9.44 -11.16 -5.95
CA SER A 177 8.61 -10.52 -6.95
C SER A 177 8.07 -11.54 -7.96
N ASP A 178 6.81 -11.34 -8.37
CA ASP A 178 6.20 -12.06 -9.51
C ASP A 178 6.32 -11.27 -10.82
N ALA A 179 6.90 -10.06 -10.78
CA ALA A 179 7.09 -9.24 -11.97
C ALA A 179 8.09 -9.92 -12.93
N SER A 180 7.79 -9.90 -14.22
CA SER A 180 8.76 -10.31 -15.23
C SER A 180 9.76 -9.17 -15.47
N THR A 181 10.98 -9.52 -15.90
CA THR A 181 11.98 -8.51 -16.29
C THR A 181 11.59 -7.71 -17.55
N ALA A 182 10.45 -8.03 -18.15
CA ALA A 182 9.90 -7.37 -19.33
C ALA A 182 8.78 -6.36 -18.95
N ASP A 183 8.32 -6.36 -17.69
CA ASP A 183 7.34 -5.44 -17.16
C ASP A 183 8.01 -4.21 -16.51
#